data_de485464d1596afc1f11d178624b447f
#
_entry.id   de485464d1596afc1f11d178624b447f
#
_cell.length_a   1.000
_cell.length_b   1.000
_cell.length_c   1.000
_cell.angle_alpha   90.00
_cell.angle_beta   90.00
_cell.angle_gamma   90.00
#
_symmetry.space_group_name_H-M   'P 1'
#
loop_
_entity.id
_entity.type
_entity.pdbx_description
1 polymer ?
#
loop_
_entity_poly.entity_id
_entity_poly.type
_entity_poly.pdbx_seq_one_letter_code
_entity_poly.pdbx_strand_id
1 'polypeptide(L)'
;MSLVAEPERVADGVWLVRGGFPGKNMNAYLIEDDGGVTLYDSGIRGMGRGLTRAADRLGGLRRVVLGHAHPDHRGGAAGLGAPIFCHAEERADVEGDGGVRYFDYGELETARLRATMPWLMRLVDSGPLEVAGTLSEGDEVSGFQVLHLPGHAPGLIALWREPDRLALVSDLFYTFGPGPPPGVPRVPKTAYNLDTEGARESIRRLAAMEPAAAWPGHAEPVTGDVRAQLERASSSPSSP
;
A
#
# COMPACT_ATOMS: atom_id res chain seq x y z
N MET A 1 12.69 9.58 18.50
CA MET A 1 12.33 10.05 17.12
C MET A 1 10.97 9.48 16.75
N SER A 2 10.09 10.27 16.11
CA SER A 2 8.83 9.77 15.58
C SER A 2 9.08 8.86 14.37
N LEU A 3 8.41 7.70 14.34
CA LEU A 3 8.47 6.79 13.17
C LEU A 3 7.70 7.35 11.96
N VAL A 4 6.91 8.40 12.14
CA VAL A 4 6.19 9.06 11.05
C VAL A 4 6.65 10.51 10.88
N ALA A 5 6.54 11.02 9.67
CA ALA A 5 6.69 12.45 9.35
C ALA A 5 5.39 13.22 9.64
N GLU A 6 5.44 14.54 9.56
CA GLU A 6 4.24 15.36 9.54
C GLU A 6 3.44 15.08 8.26
N PRO A 7 2.10 15.11 8.30
CA PRO A 7 1.26 14.94 7.13
C PRO A 7 1.56 16.00 6.05
N GLU A 8 1.69 15.55 4.81
CA GLU A 8 1.88 16.39 3.63
C GLU A 8 0.61 16.31 2.77
N ARG A 9 0.00 17.44 2.43
CA ARG A 9 -1.16 17.48 1.53
C ARG A 9 -0.69 17.20 0.10
N VAL A 10 -1.16 16.11 -0.50
CA VAL A 10 -0.73 15.64 -1.83
C VAL A 10 -1.80 15.82 -2.90
N ALA A 11 -3.06 15.96 -2.48
CA ALA A 11 -4.19 16.28 -3.34
C ALA A 11 -5.30 16.93 -2.50
N ASP A 12 -6.39 17.34 -3.13
CA ASP A 12 -7.54 17.86 -2.39
C ASP A 12 -8.13 16.77 -1.48
N GLY A 13 -8.25 17.07 -0.17
CA GLY A 13 -8.72 16.12 0.84
C GLY A 13 -7.81 14.88 1.06
N VAL A 14 -6.55 14.89 0.58
CA VAL A 14 -5.64 13.75 0.73
C VAL A 14 -4.30 14.19 1.31
N TRP A 15 -3.89 13.55 2.40
CA TRP A 15 -2.59 13.75 3.04
C TRP A 15 -1.76 12.47 3.04
N LEU A 16 -0.50 12.57 2.66
CA LEU A 16 0.51 11.53 2.82
C LEU A 16 1.17 11.63 4.20
N VAL A 17 1.26 10.51 4.90
CA VAL A 17 2.05 10.34 6.11
C VAL A 17 3.17 9.35 5.83
N ARG A 18 4.37 9.85 5.59
CA ARG A 18 5.54 8.98 5.42
C ARG A 18 6.02 8.44 6.76
N GLY A 19 6.38 7.16 6.78
CA GLY A 19 6.86 6.52 8.00
C GLY A 19 7.83 5.37 7.77
N GLY A 20 8.12 4.65 8.86
CA GLY A 20 9.05 3.53 8.83
C GLY A 20 10.49 3.92 9.16
N PHE A 21 11.37 2.91 9.21
CA PHE A 21 12.79 3.05 9.53
C PHE A 21 13.61 2.15 8.60
N PRO A 22 14.79 2.60 8.14
CA PRO A 22 15.47 3.87 8.48
C PRO A 22 15.02 5.08 7.67
N GLY A 23 14.45 4.91 6.47
CA GLY A 23 14.31 5.97 5.47
C GLY A 23 12.92 6.63 5.38
N LYS A 24 11.94 6.26 6.22
CA LYS A 24 10.55 6.72 6.11
C LYS A 24 9.96 6.50 4.70
N ASN A 25 10.18 5.33 4.15
CA ASN A 25 9.73 4.95 2.80
C ASN A 25 8.34 4.30 2.77
N MET A 26 7.70 4.13 3.93
CA MET A 26 6.33 3.63 4.02
C MET A 26 5.36 4.78 3.85
N ASN A 27 4.37 4.61 3.01
CA ASN A 27 3.32 5.59 2.75
C ASN A 27 2.01 5.12 3.37
N ALA A 28 1.36 6.01 4.12
CA ALA A 28 -0.01 5.87 4.58
C ALA A 28 -0.77 7.13 4.20
N TYR A 29 -2.03 7.01 3.80
CA TYR A 29 -2.79 8.13 3.29
C TYR A 29 -3.99 8.41 4.19
N LEU A 30 -4.14 9.67 4.61
CA LEU A 30 -5.34 10.15 5.29
C LEU A 30 -6.23 10.85 4.27
N ILE A 31 -7.45 10.38 4.12
CA ILE A 31 -8.44 10.88 3.16
C ILE A 31 -9.59 11.50 3.96
N GLU A 32 -9.94 12.75 3.69
CA GLU A 32 -11.06 13.42 4.35
C GLU A 32 -12.38 12.64 4.13
N ASP A 33 -13.15 12.49 5.22
CA ASP A 33 -14.38 11.71 5.27
C ASP A 33 -15.31 12.23 6.37
N ASP A 34 -16.40 12.89 6.01
CA ASP A 34 -17.50 13.34 6.90
C ASP A 34 -17.09 13.74 8.34
N GLY A 35 -16.23 14.75 8.46
CA GLY A 35 -15.75 15.29 9.74
C GLY A 35 -14.62 14.51 10.41
N GLY A 36 -13.98 13.60 9.69
CA GLY A 36 -12.77 12.90 10.10
C GLY A 36 -11.97 12.42 8.89
N VAL A 37 -11.23 11.33 9.05
CA VAL A 37 -10.43 10.75 7.96
C VAL A 37 -10.56 9.24 7.87
N THR A 38 -10.50 8.71 6.66
CA THR A 38 -10.17 7.32 6.36
C THR A 38 -8.65 7.19 6.22
N LEU A 39 -8.05 6.20 6.86
CA LEU A 39 -6.65 5.84 6.69
C LEU A 39 -6.55 4.72 5.64
N TYR A 40 -5.82 4.95 4.56
CA TYR A 40 -5.47 3.93 3.59
C TYR A 40 -4.03 3.48 3.79
N ASP A 41 -3.85 2.19 4.09
CA ASP A 41 -2.65 1.56 4.63
C ASP A 41 -2.16 2.16 5.96
N SER A 42 -1.44 1.40 6.75
CA SER A 42 -1.02 1.82 8.09
C SER A 42 0.49 1.68 8.33
N GLY A 43 1.22 1.17 7.33
CA GLY A 43 2.65 0.97 7.45
C GLY A 43 3.03 -0.12 8.46
N ILE A 44 4.20 0.03 9.07
CA ILE A 44 4.79 -0.95 9.98
C ILE A 44 4.35 -0.75 11.43
N ARG A 45 4.52 -1.80 12.24
CA ARG A 45 4.37 -1.76 13.70
C ARG A 45 5.09 -0.54 14.30
N GLY A 46 4.38 0.18 15.17
CA GLY A 46 4.88 1.40 15.83
C GLY A 46 4.53 2.71 15.10
N MET A 47 4.05 2.68 13.86
CA MET A 47 3.55 3.88 13.18
C MET A 47 2.20 4.37 13.76
N GLY A 48 1.38 3.46 14.32
CA GLY A 48 0.02 3.74 14.76
C GLY A 48 -0.13 5.00 15.60
N ARG A 49 0.68 5.19 16.65
CA ARG A 49 0.61 6.42 17.49
C ARG A 49 0.83 7.72 16.69
N GLY A 50 1.67 7.67 15.67
CA GLY A 50 1.91 8.82 14.80
C GLY A 50 0.74 9.08 13.86
N LEU A 51 0.17 8.02 13.32
CA LEU A 51 -1.01 8.05 12.46
C LEU A 51 -2.23 8.58 13.21
N THR A 52 -2.47 8.11 14.47
CA THR A 52 -3.53 8.66 15.32
C THR A 52 -3.38 10.18 15.49
N ARG A 53 -2.19 10.64 15.88
CA ARG A 53 -1.95 12.10 16.05
C ARG A 53 -2.15 12.88 14.75
N ALA A 54 -1.81 12.32 13.61
CA ALA A 54 -2.04 12.93 12.31
C ALA A 54 -3.55 13.01 12.00
N ALA A 55 -4.27 11.92 12.21
CA ALA A 55 -5.72 11.85 12.03
C ALA A 55 -6.48 12.80 12.97
N ASP A 56 -6.07 12.90 14.25
CA ASP A 56 -6.70 13.78 15.24
C ASP A 56 -6.70 15.27 14.81
N ARG A 57 -5.65 15.70 14.09
CA ARG A 57 -5.57 17.07 13.55
C ARG A 57 -6.54 17.31 12.39
N LEU A 58 -7.09 16.25 11.82
CA LEU A 58 -8.01 16.26 10.67
C LEU A 58 -9.41 15.76 11.04
N GLY A 59 -9.78 15.84 12.32
CA GLY A 59 -11.12 15.47 12.81
C GLY A 59 -11.23 14.05 13.39
N GLY A 60 -10.13 13.27 13.39
CA GLY A 60 -10.08 11.93 13.97
C GLY A 60 -10.25 10.80 12.96
N LEU A 61 -9.81 9.61 13.34
CA LEU A 61 -9.84 8.43 12.50
C LEU A 61 -11.23 7.78 12.48
N ARG A 62 -11.81 7.61 11.32
CA ARG A 62 -13.13 6.99 11.11
C ARG A 62 -13.04 5.49 10.81
N ARG A 63 -12.11 5.11 9.94
CA ARG A 63 -11.85 3.74 9.53
C ARG A 63 -10.44 3.58 8.98
N VAL A 64 -10.00 2.32 8.88
CA VAL A 64 -8.78 1.92 8.20
C VAL A 64 -9.19 1.06 7.00
N VAL A 65 -8.62 1.34 5.83
CA VAL A 65 -8.72 0.51 4.63
C VAL A 65 -7.33 -0.01 4.32
N LEU A 66 -7.15 -1.32 4.30
CA LEU A 66 -5.90 -1.94 3.91
C LEU A 66 -5.92 -2.23 2.42
N GLY A 67 -4.92 -1.72 1.71
CA GLY A 67 -4.71 -2.03 0.30
C GLY A 67 -4.43 -3.51 0.09
N HIS A 68 -3.72 -4.13 1.03
CA HIS A 68 -3.51 -5.59 1.15
C HIS A 68 -3.02 -5.94 2.56
N ALA A 69 -2.83 -7.24 2.85
CA ALA A 69 -2.58 -7.75 4.20
C ALA A 69 -1.12 -7.74 4.65
N HIS A 70 -0.15 -7.44 3.79
CA HIS A 70 1.27 -7.61 4.14
C HIS A 70 1.65 -6.84 5.42
N PRO A 71 2.63 -7.38 6.20
CA PRO A 71 3.00 -6.87 7.52
C PRO A 71 3.37 -5.39 7.56
N ASP A 72 3.96 -4.88 6.50
CA ASP A 72 4.39 -3.48 6.36
C ASP A 72 3.28 -2.53 5.88
N HIS A 73 2.07 -3.03 5.63
CA HIS A 73 0.86 -2.25 5.35
C HIS A 73 -0.16 -2.33 6.49
N ARG A 74 -0.29 -3.49 7.15
CA ARG A 74 -1.22 -3.66 8.27
C ARG A 74 -0.59 -3.38 9.64
N GLY A 75 0.74 -3.38 9.74
CA GLY A 75 1.47 -3.39 11.01
C GLY A 75 1.21 -2.20 11.93
N GLY A 76 0.84 -1.05 11.39
CA GLY A 76 0.46 0.13 12.18
C GLY A 76 -0.98 0.14 12.65
N ALA A 77 -1.85 -0.75 12.15
CA ALA A 77 -3.29 -0.69 12.40
C ALA A 77 -3.70 -1.16 13.80
N ALA A 78 -2.91 -2.01 14.45
CA ALA A 78 -3.19 -2.47 15.81
C ALA A 78 -3.30 -1.31 16.80
N GLY A 79 -4.42 -1.24 17.52
CA GLY A 79 -4.64 -0.23 18.56
C GLY A 79 -5.03 1.16 18.05
N LEU A 80 -5.37 1.32 16.77
CA LEU A 80 -5.92 2.57 16.22
C LEU A 80 -7.35 2.85 16.71
N GLY A 81 -8.08 1.83 17.17
CA GLY A 81 -9.44 1.97 17.71
C GLY A 81 -10.50 2.28 16.64
N ALA A 82 -10.20 2.08 15.37
CA ALA A 82 -11.10 2.29 14.25
C ALA A 82 -11.37 0.97 13.51
N PRO A 83 -12.56 0.78 12.90
CA PRO A 83 -12.89 -0.43 12.15
C PRO A 83 -11.96 -0.58 10.93
N ILE A 84 -11.53 -1.83 10.67
CA ILE A 84 -10.61 -2.18 9.60
C ILE A 84 -11.38 -2.86 8.46
N PHE A 85 -11.13 -2.41 7.24
CA PHE A 85 -11.70 -2.96 6.01
C PHE A 85 -10.58 -3.38 5.06
N CYS A 86 -10.82 -4.45 4.29
CA CYS A 86 -9.95 -4.94 3.23
C CYS A 86 -10.79 -5.64 2.15
N HIS A 87 -10.17 -6.05 1.06
CA HIS A 87 -10.84 -6.92 0.10
C HIS A 87 -11.21 -8.27 0.72
N ALA A 88 -12.27 -8.92 0.24
CA ALA A 88 -12.71 -10.21 0.78
C ALA A 88 -11.61 -11.29 0.73
N GLU A 89 -10.80 -11.30 -0.32
CA GLU A 89 -9.69 -12.25 -0.49
C GLU A 89 -8.50 -12.00 0.45
N GLU A 90 -8.38 -10.79 1.04
CA GLU A 90 -7.36 -10.46 2.04
C GLU A 90 -7.79 -10.77 3.48
N ARG A 91 -9.10 -10.99 3.72
CA ARG A 91 -9.61 -11.12 5.08
C ARG A 91 -8.87 -12.17 5.89
N ALA A 92 -8.71 -13.38 5.33
CA ALA A 92 -8.02 -14.46 6.03
C ALA A 92 -6.54 -14.14 6.33
N ASP A 93 -5.90 -13.34 5.49
CA ASP A 93 -4.52 -12.90 5.66
C ASP A 93 -4.41 -11.78 6.69
N VAL A 94 -5.34 -10.82 6.69
CA VAL A 94 -5.42 -9.77 7.72
C VAL A 94 -5.71 -10.37 9.10
N GLU A 95 -6.60 -11.35 9.18
CA GLU A 95 -6.94 -12.08 10.42
C GLU A 95 -5.92 -13.18 10.76
N GLY A 96 -4.91 -13.41 9.90
CA GLY A 96 -3.90 -14.45 10.00
C GLY A 96 -2.46 -13.95 10.00
N ASP A 97 -1.67 -14.51 9.09
CA ASP A 97 -0.22 -14.30 9.01
C ASP A 97 0.23 -13.09 8.16
N GLY A 98 -0.69 -12.33 7.61
CA GLY A 98 -0.37 -11.21 6.74
C GLY A 98 0.06 -11.61 5.33
N GLY A 99 -0.35 -12.78 4.87
CA GLY A 99 -0.01 -13.26 3.53
C GLY A 99 1.46 -13.65 3.35
N VAL A 100 2.28 -13.65 4.43
CA VAL A 100 3.72 -14.00 4.32
C VAL A 100 3.97 -15.43 3.86
N ARG A 101 2.96 -16.29 3.91
CA ARG A 101 3.03 -17.65 3.36
C ARG A 101 3.17 -17.69 1.82
N TYR A 102 2.86 -16.60 1.15
CA TYR A 102 3.04 -16.47 -0.31
C TYR A 102 4.46 -16.04 -0.69
N PHE A 103 5.28 -15.60 0.27
CA PHE A 103 6.62 -15.10 -0.02
C PHE A 103 7.59 -16.24 -0.30
N ASP A 104 8.28 -16.15 -1.42
CA ASP A 104 9.43 -17.02 -1.72
C ASP A 104 10.74 -16.28 -1.44
N TYR A 105 11.19 -16.36 -0.20
CA TYR A 105 12.46 -15.74 0.19
C TYR A 105 13.69 -16.35 -0.54
N GLY A 106 13.53 -17.53 -1.17
CA GLY A 106 14.57 -18.15 -1.99
C GLY A 106 14.94 -17.33 -3.23
N GLU A 107 13.97 -16.58 -3.76
CA GLU A 107 14.12 -15.68 -4.91
C GLU A 107 14.87 -14.38 -4.59
N LEU A 108 15.20 -14.11 -3.32
CA LEU A 108 15.95 -12.90 -2.96
C LEU A 108 17.41 -12.99 -3.34
N GLU A 109 18.00 -11.88 -3.79
CA GLU A 109 19.31 -11.81 -4.45
C GLU A 109 20.47 -12.31 -3.57
N THR A 110 20.41 -12.10 -2.25
CA THR A 110 21.53 -12.41 -1.35
C THR A 110 21.14 -13.36 -0.23
N ALA A 111 22.08 -14.23 0.18
CA ALA A 111 21.89 -15.12 1.31
C ALA A 111 21.56 -14.34 2.61
N ARG A 112 22.08 -13.11 2.75
CA ARG A 112 21.77 -12.24 3.88
C ARG A 112 20.31 -11.83 3.89
N LEU A 113 19.75 -11.40 2.75
CA LEU A 113 18.33 -11.05 2.63
C LEU A 113 17.44 -12.25 2.91
N ARG A 114 17.75 -13.42 2.33
CA ARG A 114 17.00 -14.67 2.58
C ARG A 114 16.93 -15.02 4.06
N ALA A 115 18.03 -14.82 4.80
CA ALA A 115 18.08 -15.11 6.23
C ALA A 115 17.39 -14.05 7.11
N THR A 116 17.41 -12.78 6.71
CA THR A 116 16.95 -11.67 7.56
C THR A 116 15.51 -11.25 7.30
N MET A 117 14.99 -11.37 6.07
CA MET A 117 13.67 -10.90 5.72
C MET A 117 12.53 -11.59 6.47
N PRO A 118 12.51 -12.94 6.68
CA PRO A 118 11.46 -13.57 7.47
C PRO A 118 11.37 -13.02 8.91
N TRP A 119 12.50 -12.70 9.50
CA TRP A 119 12.56 -12.09 10.83
C TRP A 119 12.09 -10.64 10.80
N LEU A 120 12.51 -9.87 9.77
CA LEU A 120 12.10 -8.47 9.60
C LEU A 120 10.59 -8.36 9.43
N MET A 121 9.97 -9.21 8.60
CA MET A 121 8.52 -9.21 8.42
C MET A 121 7.77 -9.44 9.74
N ARG A 122 8.25 -10.36 10.59
CA ARG A 122 7.69 -10.56 11.93
C ARG A 122 7.89 -9.36 12.87
N LEU A 123 8.99 -8.65 12.74
CA LEU A 123 9.27 -7.47 13.57
C LEU A 123 8.37 -6.28 13.23
N VAL A 124 8.07 -6.08 11.94
CA VAL A 124 7.25 -4.96 11.45
C VAL A 124 5.76 -5.23 11.54
N ASP A 125 5.36 -6.47 11.72
CA ASP A 125 3.97 -6.90 11.88
C ASP A 125 3.45 -6.66 13.31
N SER A 126 2.18 -6.34 13.43
CA SER A 126 1.46 -6.29 14.71
C SER A 126 0.70 -7.58 15.04
N GLY A 127 0.72 -8.56 14.15
CA GLY A 127 -0.05 -9.79 14.23
C GLY A 127 -1.47 -9.67 13.67
N PRO A 128 -2.30 -10.70 13.88
CA PRO A 128 -3.68 -10.74 13.38
C PRO A 128 -4.52 -9.55 13.81
N LEU A 129 -5.35 -9.05 12.90
CA LEU A 129 -6.26 -7.93 13.11
C LEU A 129 -7.70 -8.37 12.84
N GLU A 130 -8.67 -7.84 13.57
CA GLU A 130 -10.08 -8.08 13.33
C GLU A 130 -10.58 -7.23 12.15
N VAL A 131 -11.18 -7.86 11.14
CA VAL A 131 -11.76 -7.20 9.96
C VAL A 131 -13.23 -6.92 10.21
N ALA A 132 -13.59 -5.63 10.27
CA ALA A 132 -14.96 -5.16 10.50
C ALA A 132 -15.87 -5.36 9.28
N GLY A 133 -15.32 -5.33 8.06
CA GLY A 133 -16.07 -5.52 6.82
C GLY A 133 -15.15 -5.66 5.61
N THR A 134 -15.72 -6.07 4.49
CA THR A 134 -15.00 -6.25 3.24
C THR A 134 -15.44 -5.25 2.18
N LEU A 135 -14.51 -4.93 1.28
CA LEU A 135 -14.70 -4.07 0.12
C LEU A 135 -14.53 -4.89 -1.16
N SER A 136 -15.23 -4.46 -2.19
CA SER A 136 -15.21 -5.09 -3.52
C SER A 136 -14.99 -4.04 -4.60
N GLU A 137 -14.65 -4.50 -5.80
CA GLU A 137 -14.56 -3.67 -7.00
C GLU A 137 -15.80 -2.77 -7.15
N GLY A 138 -15.59 -1.47 -7.32
CA GLY A 138 -16.63 -0.47 -7.52
C GLY A 138 -17.25 0.09 -6.25
N ASP A 139 -16.96 -0.45 -5.06
CA ASP A 139 -17.38 0.16 -3.80
C ASP A 139 -16.78 1.57 -3.66
N GLU A 140 -17.47 2.44 -2.91
CA GLU A 140 -17.01 3.80 -2.65
C GLU A 140 -16.40 3.95 -1.26
N VAL A 141 -15.25 4.60 -1.19
CA VAL A 141 -14.56 4.94 0.06
C VAL A 141 -14.11 6.40 0.01
N SER A 142 -14.75 7.27 0.80
CA SER A 142 -14.33 8.70 0.95
C SER A 142 -14.13 9.41 -0.40
N GLY A 143 -15.06 9.20 -1.35
CA GLY A 143 -15.03 9.79 -2.71
C GLY A 143 -14.10 9.08 -3.69
N PHE A 144 -13.53 7.94 -3.32
CA PHE A 144 -12.75 7.08 -4.21
C PHE A 144 -13.52 5.80 -4.53
N GLN A 145 -13.38 5.31 -5.76
CA GLN A 145 -13.78 3.97 -6.17
C GLN A 145 -12.71 2.94 -5.80
N VAL A 146 -13.12 1.79 -5.29
CA VAL A 146 -12.24 0.63 -5.07
C VAL A 146 -11.98 -0.07 -6.40
N LEU A 147 -10.70 -0.29 -6.72
CA LEU A 147 -10.26 -1.11 -7.84
C LEU A 147 -9.60 -2.38 -7.29
N HIS A 148 -10.06 -3.54 -7.70
CA HIS A 148 -9.41 -4.82 -7.39
C HIS A 148 -8.31 -5.10 -8.41
N LEU A 149 -7.06 -5.06 -7.97
CA LEU A 149 -5.85 -5.15 -8.79
C LEU A 149 -4.91 -6.26 -8.27
N PRO A 150 -5.34 -7.55 -8.38
CA PRO A 150 -4.60 -8.67 -7.80
C PRO A 150 -3.26 -8.93 -8.50
N GLY A 151 -2.44 -9.76 -7.85
CA GLY A 151 -1.15 -10.23 -8.37
C GLY A 151 -0.04 -10.14 -7.33
N HIS A 152 0.22 -8.97 -6.77
CA HIS A 152 1.11 -8.85 -5.61
C HIS A 152 0.52 -9.56 -4.38
N ALA A 153 -0.75 -9.32 -4.11
CA ALA A 153 -1.56 -10.04 -3.14
C ALA A 153 -2.89 -10.43 -3.79
N PRO A 154 -3.62 -11.45 -3.28
CA PRO A 154 -4.83 -11.95 -3.92
C PRO A 154 -5.94 -10.90 -3.99
N GLY A 155 -6.09 -10.10 -2.96
CA GLY A 155 -7.11 -9.08 -2.83
C GLY A 155 -6.53 -7.65 -2.79
N LEU A 156 -5.40 -7.38 -3.43
CA LEU A 156 -4.89 -6.02 -3.49
C LEU A 156 -5.92 -5.10 -4.12
N ILE A 157 -6.27 -4.03 -3.39
CA ILE A 157 -7.15 -2.97 -3.87
C ILE A 157 -6.40 -1.65 -3.96
N ALA A 158 -6.74 -0.87 -4.98
CA ALA A 158 -6.38 0.55 -5.10
C ALA A 158 -7.62 1.42 -4.91
N LEU A 159 -7.40 2.69 -4.61
CA LEU A 159 -8.43 3.72 -4.53
C LEU A 159 -8.27 4.68 -5.71
N TRP A 160 -9.30 4.80 -6.53
CA TRP A 160 -9.35 5.63 -7.73
C TRP A 160 -10.31 6.80 -7.58
N ARG A 161 -9.88 8.02 -7.90
CA ARG A 161 -10.73 9.20 -7.94
C ARG A 161 -10.75 9.80 -9.33
N GLU A 162 -11.91 9.66 -10.00
CA GLU A 162 -12.10 10.03 -11.41
C GLU A 162 -11.90 11.53 -11.69
N PRO A 163 -12.44 12.50 -10.89
CA PRO A 163 -12.39 13.91 -11.25
C PRO A 163 -10.97 14.47 -11.45
N ASP A 164 -9.99 14.00 -10.68
CA ASP A 164 -8.59 14.43 -10.77
C ASP A 164 -7.65 13.29 -11.22
N ARG A 165 -8.21 12.14 -11.57
CA ARG A 165 -7.49 10.93 -12.01
C ARG A 165 -6.35 10.56 -11.05
N LEU A 166 -6.66 10.61 -9.76
CA LEU A 166 -5.76 10.24 -8.68
C LEU A 166 -5.91 8.77 -8.31
N ALA A 167 -4.80 8.04 -8.26
CA ALA A 167 -4.77 6.66 -7.78
C ALA A 167 -3.89 6.52 -6.54
N LEU A 168 -4.42 5.92 -5.46
CA LEU A 168 -3.65 5.42 -4.31
C LEU A 168 -3.59 3.91 -4.46
N VAL A 169 -2.39 3.34 -4.64
CA VAL A 169 -2.28 2.01 -5.26
C VAL A 169 -1.59 0.94 -4.41
N SER A 170 -1.27 1.28 -3.13
CA SER A 170 -0.55 0.33 -2.28
C SER A 170 0.66 -0.26 -3.00
N ASP A 171 0.87 -1.57 -3.00
CA ASP A 171 2.00 -2.24 -3.61
C ASP A 171 1.73 -2.81 -5.02
N LEU A 172 0.85 -2.14 -5.78
CA LEU A 172 0.66 -2.47 -7.19
C LEU A 172 1.96 -2.38 -7.99
N PHE A 173 2.81 -1.42 -7.66
CA PHE A 173 4.15 -1.24 -8.19
C PHE A 173 5.08 -0.61 -7.15
N TYR A 174 6.39 -0.76 -7.33
CA TYR A 174 7.40 -0.09 -6.53
C TYR A 174 8.07 1.05 -7.30
N THR A 175 8.50 2.08 -6.56
CA THR A 175 9.30 3.20 -7.09
C THR A 175 10.66 3.32 -6.40
N PHE A 176 11.09 2.29 -5.68
CA PHE A 176 12.35 2.21 -4.92
C PHE A 176 13.07 0.88 -5.16
N GLY A 177 14.29 0.77 -4.65
CA GLY A 177 15.12 -0.45 -4.72
C GLY A 177 16.22 -0.36 -5.78
N PRO A 178 17.00 -1.44 -5.98
CA PRO A 178 18.08 -1.46 -6.97
C PRO A 178 17.55 -1.39 -8.40
N GLY A 179 18.30 -0.79 -9.31
CA GLY A 179 17.96 -0.64 -10.71
C GLY A 179 17.62 0.80 -11.09
N PRO A 180 16.44 1.08 -11.70
CA PRO A 180 16.07 2.43 -12.14
C PRO A 180 16.11 3.47 -11.01
N PRO A 181 16.27 4.77 -11.33
CA PRO A 181 16.22 5.85 -10.35
C PRO A 181 14.95 5.81 -9.48
N PRO A 182 14.97 6.35 -8.25
CA PRO A 182 13.77 6.53 -7.45
C PRO A 182 12.67 7.27 -8.23
N GLY A 183 11.41 6.88 -8.01
CA GLY A 183 10.26 7.45 -8.72
C GLY A 183 9.91 6.74 -10.05
N VAL A 184 10.76 5.85 -10.56
CA VAL A 184 10.45 5.03 -11.75
C VAL A 184 9.71 3.76 -11.33
N PRO A 185 8.48 3.54 -11.83
CA PRO A 185 7.69 2.37 -11.43
C PRO A 185 8.28 1.06 -11.99
N ARG A 186 8.13 0.00 -11.21
CA ARG A 186 8.53 -1.37 -11.57
C ARG A 186 7.57 -2.38 -10.94
N VAL A 187 7.45 -3.53 -11.55
CA VAL A 187 6.73 -4.67 -10.97
C VAL A 187 7.39 -5.04 -9.64
N PRO A 188 6.62 -5.30 -8.56
CA PRO A 188 7.18 -5.79 -7.31
C PRO A 188 8.01 -7.07 -7.54
N LYS A 189 8.97 -7.32 -6.64
CA LYS A 189 9.84 -8.50 -6.75
C LYS A 189 9.04 -9.80 -6.73
N THR A 190 9.46 -10.77 -7.55
CA THR A 190 8.86 -12.11 -7.57
C THR A 190 8.78 -12.76 -6.20
N ALA A 191 9.81 -12.53 -5.38
CA ALA A 191 9.87 -13.01 -3.99
C ALA A 191 8.67 -12.63 -3.11
N TYR A 192 7.96 -11.56 -3.45
CA TYR A 192 6.83 -11.02 -2.68
C TYR A 192 5.50 -11.02 -3.43
N ASN A 193 5.48 -11.45 -4.69
CA ASN A 193 4.25 -11.56 -5.48
C ASN A 193 3.65 -12.95 -5.36
N LEU A 194 2.34 -13.01 -5.20
CA LEU A 194 1.59 -14.25 -5.38
C LEU A 194 1.58 -14.69 -6.87
N ASP A 195 1.34 -13.72 -7.76
CA ASP A 195 1.29 -13.90 -9.21
C ASP A 195 1.90 -12.68 -9.91
N THR A 196 3.10 -12.83 -10.41
CA THR A 196 3.82 -11.71 -11.06
C THR A 196 3.19 -11.29 -12.40
N GLU A 197 2.60 -12.22 -13.16
CA GLU A 197 1.93 -11.85 -14.42
C GLU A 197 0.59 -11.17 -14.13
N GLY A 198 -0.15 -11.63 -13.14
CA GLY A 198 -1.34 -10.94 -12.62
C GLY A 198 -1.03 -9.52 -12.16
N ALA A 199 0.10 -9.31 -11.46
CA ALA A 199 0.55 -7.96 -11.08
C ALA A 199 0.83 -7.07 -12.30
N ARG A 200 1.44 -7.61 -13.37
CA ARG A 200 1.65 -6.89 -14.63
C ARG A 200 0.33 -6.50 -15.30
N GLU A 201 -0.64 -7.41 -15.33
CA GLU A 201 -1.96 -7.15 -15.88
C GLU A 201 -2.68 -6.04 -15.10
N SER A 202 -2.60 -6.09 -13.77
CA SER A 202 -3.16 -5.06 -12.89
C SER A 202 -2.50 -3.68 -13.11
N ILE A 203 -1.18 -3.63 -13.33
CA ILE A 203 -0.48 -2.39 -13.73
C ILE A 203 -0.98 -1.89 -15.09
N ARG A 204 -1.14 -2.77 -16.10
CA ARG A 204 -1.68 -2.41 -17.43
C ARG A 204 -3.12 -1.87 -17.32
N ARG A 205 -3.93 -2.50 -16.48
CA ARG A 205 -5.31 -2.04 -16.22
C ARG A 205 -5.33 -0.62 -15.64
N LEU A 206 -4.48 -0.33 -14.65
CA LEU A 206 -4.35 1.03 -14.12
C LEU A 206 -3.85 2.01 -15.18
N ALA A 207 -2.85 1.62 -15.99
CA ALA A 207 -2.33 2.46 -17.07
C ALA A 207 -3.40 2.87 -18.08
N ALA A 208 -4.34 1.95 -18.41
CA ALA A 208 -5.45 2.21 -19.33
C ALA A 208 -6.46 3.24 -18.79
N MET A 209 -6.50 3.48 -17.48
CA MET A 209 -7.32 4.52 -16.84
C MET A 209 -6.68 5.91 -16.92
N GLU A 210 -5.45 6.02 -17.44
CA GLU A 210 -4.72 7.28 -17.65
C GLU A 210 -4.59 8.14 -16.39
N PRO A 211 -4.08 7.62 -15.26
CA PRO A 211 -3.96 8.40 -14.04
C PRO A 211 -3.09 9.65 -14.23
N ALA A 212 -3.48 10.77 -13.63
CA ALA A 212 -2.67 11.97 -13.57
C ALA A 212 -1.54 11.83 -12.54
N ALA A 213 -1.80 11.08 -11.48
CA ALA A 213 -0.80 10.69 -10.48
C ALA A 213 -1.16 9.32 -9.88
N ALA A 214 -0.14 8.50 -9.60
CA ALA A 214 -0.29 7.21 -8.92
C ALA A 214 0.66 7.15 -7.71
N TRP A 215 0.08 6.96 -6.52
CA TRP A 215 0.76 7.01 -5.23
C TRP A 215 0.87 5.61 -4.63
N PRO A 216 2.08 5.01 -4.59
CA PRO A 216 2.29 3.66 -4.10
C PRO A 216 2.36 3.57 -2.57
N GLY A 217 2.39 2.35 -2.04
CA GLY A 217 2.64 2.07 -0.61
C GLY A 217 4.04 2.43 -0.13
N HIS A 218 4.98 2.66 -1.06
CA HIS A 218 6.37 2.96 -0.75
C HIS A 218 6.95 4.07 -1.61
N ALA A 219 7.79 4.93 -0.97
CA ALA A 219 8.63 5.94 -1.61
C ALA A 219 7.84 6.99 -2.44
N GLU A 220 8.31 7.31 -3.65
CA GLU A 220 7.82 8.46 -4.40
C GLU A 220 6.65 8.11 -5.34
N PRO A 221 5.73 9.06 -5.62
CA PRO A 221 4.66 8.85 -6.59
C PRO A 221 5.19 8.81 -8.02
N VAL A 222 4.37 8.27 -8.91
CA VAL A 222 4.54 8.39 -10.36
C VAL A 222 3.67 9.55 -10.86
N THR A 223 4.30 10.51 -11.53
CA THR A 223 3.66 11.71 -12.08
C THR A 223 4.15 11.97 -13.51
N GLY A 224 3.55 12.94 -14.19
CA GLY A 224 3.84 13.24 -15.60
C GLY A 224 3.13 12.27 -16.54
N ASP A 225 3.84 11.66 -17.48
CA ASP A 225 3.26 10.64 -18.36
C ASP A 225 3.15 9.30 -17.62
N VAL A 226 2.19 9.23 -16.68
CA VAL A 226 1.99 8.06 -15.80
C VAL A 226 1.65 6.82 -16.62
N ARG A 227 0.77 6.95 -17.63
CA ARG A 227 0.38 5.84 -18.50
C ARG A 227 1.61 5.18 -19.13
N ALA A 228 2.43 5.95 -19.85
CA ALA A 228 3.59 5.39 -20.52
C ALA A 228 4.63 4.82 -19.54
N GLN A 229 4.74 5.38 -18.33
CA GLN A 229 5.62 4.85 -17.29
C GLN A 229 5.14 3.48 -16.79
N LEU A 230 3.83 3.32 -16.54
CA LEU A 230 3.23 2.06 -16.11
C LEU A 230 3.26 0.99 -17.20
N GLU A 231 3.00 1.35 -18.47
CA GLU A 231 3.12 0.44 -19.62
C GLU A 231 4.55 -0.11 -19.75
N ARG A 232 5.57 0.75 -19.60
CA ARG A 232 6.97 0.31 -19.57
C ARG A 232 7.27 -0.59 -18.38
N ALA A 233 6.78 -0.24 -17.18
CA ALA A 233 6.98 -1.05 -15.97
C ALA A 233 6.40 -2.45 -16.15
N SER A 234 5.17 -2.57 -16.64
CA SER A 234 4.50 -3.86 -16.85
C SER A 234 5.18 -4.75 -17.89
N SER A 235 5.95 -4.17 -18.80
CA SER A 235 6.66 -4.89 -19.89
C SER A 235 8.12 -5.21 -19.53
N SER A 236 8.66 -4.60 -18.46
CA SER A 236 10.05 -4.81 -18.06
C SER A 236 10.23 -6.14 -17.31
N PRO A 237 11.41 -6.79 -17.38
CA PRO A 237 11.71 -7.94 -16.53
C PRO A 237 11.51 -7.58 -15.05
N SER A 238 10.87 -8.46 -14.29
CA SER A 238 10.83 -8.34 -12.82
C SER A 238 12.24 -8.57 -12.27
N SER A 239 12.63 -7.78 -11.30
CA SER A 239 13.87 -8.05 -10.54
C SER A 239 13.64 -9.28 -9.66
N PRO A 240 14.66 -10.15 -9.52
CA PRO A 240 14.61 -11.23 -8.55
C PRO A 240 14.51 -10.73 -7.12
#